data_6578f5c539fed1223c048244f165447f
#
_entry.id   6578f5c539fed1223c048244f165447f
#
_cell.length_a   1.000
_cell.length_b   1.000
_cell.length_c   1.000
_cell.angle_alpha   90.00
_cell.angle_beta   90.00
_cell.angle_gamma   90.00
#
_symmetry.space_group_name_H-M   'P 1'
#
loop_
_entity.id
_entity.type
_entity.pdbx_description
1 polymer ?
#
loop_
_entity_poly.entity_id
_entity_poly.type
_entity_poly.pdbx_seq_one_letter_code
_entity_poly.pdbx_strand_id
1 'polypeptide(L)'
;QMAIAIVFALSYNMLLGQGGMLSFGHAVYFGLGGFLSVHALIAIEFETLYFSITLIPLVGGFFGLLAAIFIGSFSTRKAGTVFAMISLGIGELIAASSLIFEGFFGGEAGVSGDRTFGPPFFGIEFFQDVEIYYVAVFWVFLATLFMYLFTQTPAGRMANAVRDNPQRAEFIGYSARRVRYISFCASGLFAGIAGGLFALNYEFITEENLN
;
A
#
# COMPACT_ATOMS: atom_id res chain seq x y z
N GLN A 1 0.69 -13.27 -8.99
CA GLN A 1 -0.37 -13.27 -7.96
C GLN A 1 0.18 -13.53 -6.56
N MET A 2 0.85 -14.67 -6.31
CA MET A 2 1.39 -15.00 -4.97
C MET A 2 2.31 -13.91 -4.41
N ALA A 3 3.16 -13.32 -5.24
CA ALA A 3 4.06 -12.23 -4.86
C ALA A 3 3.29 -11.03 -4.27
N ILE A 4 2.23 -10.59 -4.95
CA ILE A 4 1.37 -9.47 -4.54
C ILE A 4 0.70 -9.79 -3.20
N ALA A 5 0.11 -10.98 -3.09
CA ALA A 5 -0.55 -11.45 -1.87
C ALA A 5 0.42 -11.52 -0.67
N ILE A 6 1.67 -11.95 -0.88
CA ILE A 6 2.70 -11.99 0.16
C ILE A 6 3.01 -10.58 0.67
N VAL A 7 3.27 -9.62 -0.22
CA VAL A 7 3.58 -8.23 0.19
C VAL A 7 2.41 -7.62 0.94
N PHE A 8 1.19 -7.80 0.43
CA PHE A 8 -0.03 -7.29 1.07
C PHE A 8 -0.26 -7.93 2.45
N ALA A 9 -0.16 -9.26 2.56
CA ALA A 9 -0.33 -9.96 3.83
C ALA A 9 0.75 -9.56 4.86
N LEU A 10 2.00 -9.38 4.44
CA LEU A 10 3.07 -8.91 5.30
C LEU A 10 2.85 -7.46 5.76
N SER A 11 2.34 -6.58 4.88
CA SER A 11 1.98 -5.21 5.24
C SER A 11 0.87 -5.19 6.30
N TYR A 12 -0.14 -6.03 6.13
CA TYR A 12 -1.21 -6.20 7.12
C TYR A 12 -0.69 -6.77 8.44
N ASN A 13 0.23 -7.75 8.38
CA ASN A 13 0.86 -8.32 9.57
C ASN A 13 1.70 -7.28 10.35
N MET A 14 2.31 -6.31 9.68
CA MET A 14 2.96 -5.19 10.37
C MET A 14 1.97 -4.40 11.23
N LEU A 15 0.75 -4.22 10.74
CA LEU A 15 -0.27 -3.45 11.44
C LEU A 15 -0.93 -4.28 12.55
N LEU A 16 -1.42 -5.47 12.22
CA LEU A 16 -2.12 -6.36 13.15
C LEU A 16 -1.15 -7.11 14.05
N GLY A 17 -0.18 -7.80 13.48
CA GLY A 17 0.72 -8.68 14.23
C GLY A 17 1.65 -7.91 15.16
N GLN A 18 2.25 -6.84 14.70
CA GLN A 18 3.20 -6.06 15.50
C GLN A 18 2.53 -4.88 16.22
N GLY A 19 1.63 -4.16 15.54
CA GLY A 19 0.97 -2.98 16.09
C GLY A 19 -0.27 -3.26 16.92
N GLY A 20 -0.86 -4.47 16.83
CA GLY A 20 -2.12 -4.83 17.48
C GLY A 20 -3.33 -4.03 16.98
N MET A 21 -3.25 -3.51 15.75
CA MET A 21 -4.29 -2.68 15.15
C MET A 21 -5.01 -3.45 14.04
N LEU A 22 -6.25 -3.86 14.29
CA LEU A 22 -7.10 -4.51 13.31
C LEU A 22 -7.72 -3.44 12.39
N SER A 23 -7.28 -3.39 11.12
CA SER A 23 -7.83 -2.47 10.12
C SER A 23 -8.66 -3.23 9.10
N PHE A 24 -9.94 -2.91 8.99
CA PHE A 24 -10.81 -3.46 7.95
C PHE A 24 -10.70 -2.68 6.63
N GLY A 25 -10.25 -1.43 6.64
CA GLY A 25 -10.02 -0.64 5.43
C GLY A 25 -8.57 -0.70 4.93
N HIS A 26 -7.85 -1.81 5.15
CA HIS A 26 -6.44 -1.90 4.71
C HIS A 26 -6.31 -1.98 3.19
N ALA A 27 -7.31 -2.54 2.50
CA ALA A 27 -7.39 -2.62 1.05
C ALA A 27 -7.38 -1.24 0.36
N VAL A 28 -7.84 -0.19 1.05
CA VAL A 28 -7.81 1.19 0.53
C VAL A 28 -6.40 1.63 0.12
N TYR A 29 -5.36 1.31 0.90
CA TYR A 29 -3.98 1.70 0.57
C TYR A 29 -3.44 0.92 -0.61
N PHE A 30 -3.84 -0.33 -0.72
CA PHE A 30 -3.57 -1.19 -1.87
C PHE A 30 -4.27 -0.65 -3.12
N GLY A 31 -5.57 -0.40 -3.05
CA GLY A 31 -6.36 0.09 -4.18
C GLY A 31 -5.93 1.48 -4.64
N LEU A 32 -5.77 2.45 -3.73
CA LEU A 32 -5.29 3.80 -4.11
C LEU A 32 -3.88 3.76 -4.70
N GLY A 33 -2.99 2.94 -4.13
CA GLY A 33 -1.66 2.71 -4.71
C GLY A 33 -1.73 2.12 -6.11
N GLY A 34 -2.63 1.17 -6.34
CA GLY A 34 -2.88 0.54 -7.62
C GLY A 34 -3.47 1.51 -8.65
N PHE A 35 -4.53 2.26 -8.31
CA PHE A 35 -5.14 3.26 -9.22
C PHE A 35 -4.11 4.29 -9.68
N LEU A 36 -3.33 4.85 -8.77
CA LEU A 36 -2.33 5.83 -9.12
C LEU A 36 -1.15 5.24 -9.90
N SER A 37 -0.86 3.95 -9.71
CA SER A 37 0.10 3.22 -10.52
C SER A 37 -0.41 2.99 -11.95
N VAL A 38 -1.69 2.67 -12.15
CA VAL A 38 -2.30 2.58 -13.48
C VAL A 38 -2.33 3.95 -14.17
N HIS A 39 -2.66 5.03 -13.45
CA HIS A 39 -2.57 6.37 -14.01
C HIS A 39 -1.14 6.76 -14.40
N ALA A 40 -0.13 6.30 -13.65
CA ALA A 40 1.27 6.50 -14.03
C ALA A 40 1.63 5.70 -15.30
N LEU A 41 1.10 4.48 -15.49
CA LEU A 41 1.25 3.72 -16.74
C LEU A 41 0.61 4.48 -17.92
N ILE A 42 -0.60 4.99 -17.78
CA ILE A 42 -1.27 5.83 -18.78
C ILE A 42 -0.43 7.07 -19.11
N ALA A 43 0.14 7.74 -18.09
CA ALA A 43 0.99 8.90 -18.31
C ALA A 43 2.30 8.56 -19.05
N ILE A 44 2.82 7.36 -18.89
CA ILE A 44 3.97 6.84 -19.65
C ILE A 44 3.55 6.54 -21.09
N GLU A 45 2.41 5.91 -21.32
CA GLU A 45 1.86 5.60 -22.64
C GLU A 45 1.67 6.87 -23.48
N PHE A 46 1.18 7.96 -22.88
CA PHE A 46 1.04 9.27 -23.56
C PHE A 46 2.33 10.10 -23.58
N GLU A 47 3.49 9.51 -23.31
CA GLU A 47 4.81 10.18 -23.31
C GLU A 47 4.88 11.44 -22.41
N THR A 48 3.94 11.60 -21.50
CA THR A 48 3.94 12.73 -20.55
C THR A 48 4.88 12.52 -19.37
N LEU A 49 5.24 11.25 -19.09
CA LEU A 49 6.12 10.87 -18.00
C LEU A 49 7.21 9.90 -18.49
N TYR A 50 8.47 10.31 -18.45
CA TYR A 50 9.61 9.43 -18.72
C TYR A 50 10.05 8.73 -17.43
N PHE A 51 9.39 7.61 -17.12
CA PHE A 51 9.62 6.86 -15.89
C PHE A 51 9.73 5.36 -16.19
N SER A 52 10.69 4.68 -15.54
CA SER A 52 10.84 3.24 -15.75
C SER A 52 9.69 2.45 -15.12
N ILE A 53 9.11 1.53 -15.89
CA ILE A 53 8.03 0.63 -15.47
C ILE A 53 8.42 -0.18 -14.22
N THR A 54 9.68 -0.59 -14.11
CA THR A 54 10.20 -1.31 -12.94
C THR A 54 9.98 -0.57 -11.62
N LEU A 55 9.86 0.76 -11.66
CA LEU A 55 9.69 1.62 -10.49
C LEU A 55 8.22 1.96 -10.17
N ILE A 56 7.27 1.49 -10.98
CA ILE A 56 5.83 1.69 -10.75
C ILE A 56 5.39 1.27 -9.32
N PRO A 57 5.88 0.16 -8.73
CA PRO A 57 5.53 -0.17 -7.36
C PRO A 57 5.94 0.88 -6.33
N LEU A 58 6.98 1.71 -6.61
CA LEU A 58 7.31 2.86 -5.76
C LEU A 58 6.24 3.95 -5.85
N VAL A 59 5.67 4.17 -7.02
CA VAL A 59 4.55 5.12 -7.18
C VAL A 59 3.38 4.66 -6.33
N GLY A 60 3.00 3.38 -6.43
CA GLY A 60 1.96 2.79 -5.58
C GLY A 60 2.28 2.94 -4.09
N GLY A 61 3.53 2.63 -3.69
CA GLY A 61 3.99 2.79 -2.31
C GLY A 61 3.95 4.23 -1.81
N PHE A 62 4.40 5.18 -2.63
CA PHE A 62 4.37 6.60 -2.29
C PHE A 62 2.94 7.10 -2.04
N PHE A 63 2.01 6.77 -2.90
CA PHE A 63 0.62 7.19 -2.74
C PHE A 63 -0.12 6.41 -1.64
N GLY A 64 0.19 5.13 -1.46
CA GLY A 64 -0.26 4.36 -0.30
C GLY A 64 0.22 4.98 1.02
N LEU A 65 1.48 5.45 1.06
CA LEU A 65 2.03 6.18 2.20
C LEU A 65 1.31 7.52 2.42
N LEU A 66 1.09 8.32 1.38
CA LEU A 66 0.36 9.59 1.49
C LEU A 66 -1.05 9.38 2.03
N ALA A 67 -1.78 8.41 1.51
CA ALA A 67 -3.09 8.04 2.02
C ALA A 67 -3.02 7.62 3.51
N ALA A 68 -2.03 6.81 3.88
CA ALA A 68 -1.82 6.38 5.25
C ALA A 68 -1.43 7.54 6.17
N ILE A 69 -0.64 8.51 5.72
CA ILE A 69 -0.32 9.74 6.48
C ILE A 69 -1.61 10.52 6.76
N PHE A 70 -2.41 10.75 5.74
CA PHE A 70 -3.65 11.51 5.87
C PHE A 70 -4.66 10.81 6.77
N ILE A 71 -5.04 9.58 6.43
CA ILE A 71 -6.03 8.77 7.17
C ILE A 71 -5.53 8.44 8.57
N GLY A 72 -4.25 8.05 8.71
CA GLY A 72 -3.62 7.70 9.97
C GLY A 72 -3.59 8.85 10.97
N SER A 73 -3.51 10.09 10.50
CA SER A 73 -3.45 11.28 11.38
C SER A 73 -4.63 11.39 12.33
N PHE A 74 -5.80 10.91 11.95
CA PHE A 74 -6.99 10.90 12.78
C PHE A 74 -7.42 9.49 13.23
N SER A 75 -7.28 8.43 12.40
CA SER A 75 -7.73 7.08 12.75
C SER A 75 -6.90 6.47 13.89
N THR A 76 -5.58 6.66 13.91
CA THR A 76 -4.68 6.10 14.94
C THR A 76 -4.77 6.78 16.31
N ARG A 77 -5.59 7.84 16.43
CA ARG A 77 -5.90 8.46 17.74
C ARG A 77 -6.67 7.53 18.67
N LYS A 78 -7.38 6.59 18.10
CA LYS A 78 -8.13 5.55 18.82
C LYS A 78 -7.45 4.19 18.64
N ALA A 79 -7.79 3.25 19.49
CA ALA A 79 -7.25 1.89 19.47
C ALA A 79 -8.37 0.87 19.61
N GLY A 80 -8.05 -0.40 19.37
CA GLY A 80 -8.98 -1.51 19.52
C GLY A 80 -10.16 -1.43 18.54
N THR A 81 -11.35 -1.78 19.01
CA THR A 81 -12.56 -1.84 18.17
C THR A 81 -12.97 -0.50 17.56
N VAL A 82 -12.71 0.62 18.25
CA VAL A 82 -13.02 1.95 17.73
C VAL A 82 -12.16 2.26 16.49
N PHE A 83 -10.87 1.90 16.51
CA PHE A 83 -10.00 2.02 15.33
C PHE A 83 -10.49 1.14 14.19
N ALA A 84 -10.88 -0.12 14.49
CA ALA A 84 -11.38 -1.05 13.49
C ALA A 84 -12.65 -0.53 12.78
N MET A 85 -13.59 0.04 13.54
CA MET A 85 -14.81 0.64 12.98
C MET A 85 -14.52 1.89 12.13
N ILE A 86 -13.59 2.75 12.58
CA ILE A 86 -13.19 3.93 11.81
C ILE A 86 -12.55 3.49 10.48
N SER A 87 -11.68 2.47 10.52
CA SER A 87 -11.02 1.97 9.31
C SER A 87 -12.01 1.33 8.32
N LEU A 88 -13.02 0.62 8.81
CA LEU A 88 -14.11 0.09 8.01
C LEU A 88 -14.90 1.23 7.34
N GLY A 89 -15.35 2.21 8.12
CA GLY A 89 -16.13 3.33 7.57
C GLY A 89 -15.36 4.15 6.53
N ILE A 90 -14.03 4.28 6.68
CA ILE A 90 -13.17 4.93 5.67
C ILE A 90 -13.07 4.05 4.42
N GLY A 91 -12.93 2.74 4.57
CA GLY A 91 -12.92 1.80 3.46
C GLY A 91 -14.17 1.94 2.60
N GLU A 92 -15.33 1.82 3.21
CA GLU A 92 -16.63 1.98 2.56
C GLU A 92 -16.81 3.37 1.92
N LEU A 93 -16.35 4.43 2.59
CA LEU A 93 -16.43 5.78 2.06
C LEU A 93 -15.60 5.93 0.77
N ILE A 94 -14.39 5.38 0.74
CA ILE A 94 -13.51 5.47 -0.43
C ILE A 94 -14.03 4.56 -1.55
N ALA A 95 -14.49 3.35 -1.24
CA ALA A 95 -15.13 2.47 -2.20
C ALA A 95 -16.39 3.12 -2.81
N ALA A 96 -17.26 3.73 -2.01
CA ALA A 96 -18.41 4.46 -2.53
C ALA A 96 -18.00 5.71 -3.34
N SER A 97 -16.92 6.39 -2.97
CA SER A 97 -16.41 7.55 -3.71
C SER A 97 -15.87 7.18 -5.09
N SER A 98 -15.40 5.95 -5.28
CA SER A 98 -14.88 5.49 -6.58
C SER A 98 -15.97 5.46 -7.65
N LEU A 99 -17.21 5.17 -7.26
CA LEU A 99 -18.36 5.22 -8.16
C LEU A 99 -18.81 6.64 -8.51
N ILE A 100 -18.53 7.61 -7.62
CA ILE A 100 -18.93 9.02 -7.84
C ILE A 100 -17.89 9.75 -8.71
N PHE A 101 -16.61 9.49 -8.48
CA PHE A 101 -15.50 10.12 -9.22
C PHE A 101 -15.04 9.25 -10.40
N GLU A 102 -15.96 8.99 -11.35
CA GLU A 102 -15.69 8.17 -12.54
C GLU A 102 -14.47 8.61 -13.34
N GLY A 103 -14.20 9.92 -13.42
CA GLY A 103 -13.04 10.45 -14.15
C GLY A 103 -11.69 10.02 -13.61
N PHE A 104 -11.60 9.62 -12.33
CA PHE A 104 -10.38 9.13 -11.71
C PHE A 104 -10.38 7.61 -11.51
N PHE A 105 -11.49 7.03 -11.06
CA PHE A 105 -11.58 5.61 -10.74
C PHE A 105 -12.13 4.75 -11.90
N GLY A 106 -12.66 5.39 -12.98
CA GLY A 106 -13.26 4.67 -14.09
C GLY A 106 -14.65 4.10 -13.81
N GLY A 107 -15.25 4.43 -12.65
CA GLY A 107 -16.54 3.88 -12.22
C GLY A 107 -16.51 2.35 -12.10
N GLU A 108 -17.61 1.69 -12.46
CA GLU A 108 -17.72 0.22 -12.48
C GLU A 108 -16.81 -0.45 -13.52
N ALA A 109 -16.44 0.27 -14.59
CA ALA A 109 -15.57 -0.26 -15.64
C ALA A 109 -14.10 -0.36 -15.23
N GLY A 110 -13.68 0.37 -14.17
CA GLY A 110 -12.31 0.44 -13.74
C GLY A 110 -11.41 1.23 -14.69
N VAL A 111 -10.10 1.20 -14.43
CA VAL A 111 -9.07 1.89 -15.24
C VAL A 111 -8.06 0.87 -15.73
N SER A 112 -7.71 0.93 -17.02
CA SER A 112 -6.67 0.10 -17.64
C SER A 112 -5.52 0.97 -18.15
N GLY A 113 -4.29 0.47 -18.07
CA GLY A 113 -3.10 1.10 -18.62
C GLY A 113 -2.17 0.04 -19.20
N ASP A 114 -1.48 0.35 -20.27
CA ASP A 114 -0.59 -0.58 -20.95
C ASP A 114 0.85 -0.43 -20.46
N ARG A 115 1.49 -1.52 -20.09
CA ARG A 115 2.89 -1.58 -19.64
C ARG A 115 3.91 -1.63 -20.78
N THR A 116 3.46 -1.88 -22.01
CA THR A 116 4.39 -2.12 -23.14
C THR A 116 5.04 -0.85 -23.68
N PHE A 117 4.49 0.33 -23.39
CA PHE A 117 4.96 1.62 -23.92
C PHE A 117 6.12 2.26 -23.13
N GLY A 118 6.56 1.67 -22.04
CA GLY A 118 7.60 2.27 -21.20
C GLY A 118 9.01 2.11 -21.75
N PRO A 119 9.94 3.01 -21.38
CA PRO A 119 11.33 2.91 -21.78
C PRO A 119 11.95 1.60 -21.25
N PRO A 120 12.71 0.87 -22.10
CA PRO A 120 13.36 -0.36 -21.68
C PRO A 120 14.35 -0.08 -20.54
N PHE A 121 14.29 -0.88 -19.47
CA PHE A 121 15.21 -0.79 -18.36
C PHE A 121 16.30 -1.86 -18.52
N PHE A 122 17.56 -1.46 -18.69
CA PHE A 122 18.68 -2.35 -19.02
C PHE A 122 18.46 -3.25 -20.25
N GLY A 123 17.66 -2.78 -21.24
CA GLY A 123 17.38 -3.55 -22.46
C GLY A 123 16.30 -4.62 -22.29
N ILE A 124 15.58 -4.61 -21.19
CA ILE A 124 14.42 -5.49 -20.94
C ILE A 124 13.17 -4.77 -21.42
N GLU A 125 12.48 -5.38 -22.39
CA GLU A 125 11.19 -4.92 -22.91
C GLU A 125 10.10 -5.71 -22.20
N PHE A 126 9.17 -5.04 -21.51
CA PHE A 126 8.15 -5.68 -20.66
C PHE A 126 6.96 -6.30 -21.42
N PHE A 127 7.26 -6.96 -22.54
CA PHE A 127 6.27 -7.66 -23.36
C PHE A 127 5.88 -9.03 -22.81
N GLN A 128 6.80 -9.71 -22.11
CA GLN A 128 6.58 -11.08 -21.64
C GLN A 128 6.25 -11.12 -20.16
N ASP A 129 5.36 -12.03 -19.78
CA ASP A 129 5.00 -12.25 -18.38
C ASP A 129 6.17 -12.72 -17.50
N VAL A 130 7.18 -13.34 -18.13
CA VAL A 130 8.40 -13.80 -17.44
C VAL A 130 9.20 -12.62 -16.88
N GLU A 131 9.25 -11.50 -17.60
CA GLU A 131 9.97 -10.30 -17.18
C GLU A 131 9.29 -9.66 -15.97
N ILE A 132 7.96 -9.57 -16.00
CA ILE A 132 7.15 -9.09 -14.87
C ILE A 132 7.30 -10.01 -13.65
N TYR A 133 7.43 -11.32 -13.86
CA TYR A 133 7.69 -12.25 -12.77
C TYR A 133 9.00 -11.91 -12.03
N TYR A 134 10.09 -11.63 -12.74
CA TYR A 134 11.36 -11.26 -12.11
C TYR A 134 11.26 -9.90 -11.38
N VAL A 135 10.57 -8.93 -11.95
CA VAL A 135 10.30 -7.64 -11.29
C VAL A 135 9.49 -7.87 -10.02
N ALA A 136 8.45 -8.69 -10.07
CA ALA A 136 7.64 -9.02 -8.89
C ALA A 136 8.46 -9.72 -7.81
N VAL A 137 9.30 -10.70 -8.16
CA VAL A 137 10.19 -11.39 -7.21
C VAL A 137 11.17 -10.42 -6.55
N PHE A 138 11.78 -9.53 -7.35
CA PHE A 138 12.67 -8.49 -6.84
C PHE A 138 11.97 -7.60 -5.80
N TRP A 139 10.76 -7.12 -6.12
CA TRP A 139 10.01 -6.25 -5.23
C TRP A 139 9.51 -6.98 -3.97
N VAL A 140 9.10 -8.26 -4.07
CA VAL A 140 8.76 -9.06 -2.89
C VAL A 140 9.93 -9.20 -1.96
N PHE A 141 11.12 -9.52 -2.51
CA PHE A 141 12.34 -9.62 -1.71
C PHE A 141 12.67 -8.28 -1.03
N LEU A 142 12.64 -7.19 -1.78
CA LEU A 142 12.94 -5.86 -1.28
C LEU A 142 11.94 -5.42 -0.20
N ALA A 143 10.64 -5.57 -0.46
CA ALA A 143 9.58 -5.24 0.49
C ALA A 143 9.71 -6.06 1.78
N THR A 144 9.92 -7.37 1.67
CA THR A 144 10.10 -8.27 2.82
C THR A 144 11.34 -7.88 3.62
N LEU A 145 12.45 -7.56 2.95
CA LEU A 145 13.68 -7.11 3.60
C LEU A 145 13.45 -5.81 4.37
N PHE A 146 12.82 -4.82 3.76
CA PHE A 146 12.56 -3.53 4.43
C PHE A 146 11.55 -3.68 5.58
N MET A 147 10.52 -4.52 5.43
CA MET A 147 9.61 -4.81 6.54
C MET A 147 10.37 -5.48 7.71
N TYR A 148 11.24 -6.45 7.41
CA TYR A 148 12.09 -7.08 8.42
C TYR A 148 13.02 -6.05 9.09
N LEU A 149 13.70 -5.22 8.33
CA LEU A 149 14.55 -4.16 8.88
C LEU A 149 13.75 -3.18 9.75
N PHE A 150 12.53 -2.83 9.35
CA PHE A 150 11.64 -2.00 10.16
C PHE A 150 11.38 -2.63 11.53
N THR A 151 11.17 -3.95 11.61
CA THR A 151 10.94 -4.64 12.89
C THR A 151 12.14 -4.53 13.84
N GLN A 152 13.35 -4.40 13.30
CA GLN A 152 14.57 -4.25 14.07
C GLN A 152 14.81 -2.80 14.56
N THR A 153 14.11 -1.83 13.97
CA THR A 153 14.19 -0.43 14.40
C THR A 153 13.57 -0.22 15.79
N PRO A 154 13.93 0.86 16.51
CA PRO A 154 13.25 1.21 17.75
C PRO A 154 11.74 1.36 17.59
N ALA A 155 11.26 1.89 16.42
CA ALA A 155 9.83 2.02 16.13
C ALA A 155 9.12 0.66 16.04
N GLY A 156 9.71 -0.31 15.34
CA GLY A 156 9.15 -1.66 15.23
C GLY A 156 9.13 -2.40 16.57
N ARG A 157 10.20 -2.30 17.35
CA ARG A 157 10.26 -2.90 18.70
C ARG A 157 9.24 -2.27 19.64
N MET A 158 9.04 -0.95 19.56
CA MET A 158 8.06 -0.25 20.37
C MET A 158 6.63 -0.54 19.93
N ALA A 159 6.39 -0.90 18.66
CA ALA A 159 5.06 -1.34 18.20
C ALA A 159 4.59 -2.56 19.00
N ASN A 160 5.45 -3.57 19.17
CA ASN A 160 5.15 -4.75 19.98
C ASN A 160 4.90 -4.38 21.45
N ALA A 161 5.73 -3.49 22.02
CA ALA A 161 5.56 -3.05 23.42
C ALA A 161 4.24 -2.30 23.62
N VAL A 162 3.84 -1.45 22.67
CA VAL A 162 2.56 -0.71 22.71
C VAL A 162 1.37 -1.65 22.49
N ARG A 163 1.53 -2.70 21.67
CA ARG A 163 0.50 -3.73 21.50
C ARG A 163 0.24 -4.46 22.82
N ASP A 164 1.29 -4.88 23.52
CA ASP A 164 1.18 -5.70 24.72
C ASP A 164 0.72 -4.86 25.92
N ASN A 165 1.26 -3.67 26.13
CA ASN A 165 0.85 -2.77 27.20
C ASN A 165 1.15 -1.30 26.86
N PRO A 166 0.19 -0.53 26.34
CA PRO A 166 0.40 0.87 25.97
C PRO A 166 0.73 1.76 27.18
N GLN A 167 0.15 1.49 28.36
CA GLN A 167 0.43 2.28 29.55
C GLN A 167 1.90 2.14 30.00
N ARG A 168 2.43 0.90 29.98
CA ARG A 168 3.82 0.65 30.31
C ARG A 168 4.77 1.34 29.34
N ALA A 169 4.44 1.37 28.04
CA ALA A 169 5.21 2.09 27.04
C ALA A 169 5.22 3.61 27.30
N GLU A 170 4.11 4.17 27.76
CA GLU A 170 4.00 5.59 28.11
C GLU A 170 4.80 5.93 29.38
N PHE A 171 4.86 5.06 30.38
CA PHE A 171 5.70 5.26 31.56
C PHE A 171 7.20 5.32 31.25
N ILE A 172 7.65 4.67 30.17
CA ILE A 172 9.05 4.72 29.71
C ILE A 172 9.31 5.94 28.80
N GLY A 173 8.28 6.79 28.56
CA GLY A 173 8.40 8.03 27.78
C GLY A 173 8.02 7.90 26.30
N TYR A 174 7.51 6.76 25.83
CA TYR A 174 7.06 6.58 24.44
C TYR A 174 5.57 6.91 24.31
N SER A 175 5.22 7.70 23.29
CA SER A 175 3.83 7.97 22.97
C SER A 175 3.23 6.82 22.19
N ALA A 176 2.30 6.06 22.78
CA ALA A 176 1.60 4.96 22.12
C ALA A 176 0.93 5.39 20.80
N ARG A 177 0.38 6.62 20.76
CA ARG A 177 -0.21 7.19 19.54
C ARG A 177 0.81 7.37 18.41
N ARG A 178 2.00 7.92 18.69
CA ARG A 178 3.04 8.12 17.66
C ARG A 178 3.55 6.81 17.11
N VAL A 179 3.75 5.82 17.96
CA VAL A 179 4.20 4.48 17.58
C VAL A 179 3.16 3.82 16.64
N ARG A 180 1.87 3.86 17.00
CA ARG A 180 0.79 3.36 16.13
C ARG A 180 0.74 4.07 14.78
N TYR A 181 0.89 5.39 14.79
CA TYR A 181 0.87 6.19 13.56
C TYR A 181 2.02 5.82 12.63
N ILE A 182 3.25 5.68 13.14
CA ILE A 182 4.43 5.30 12.34
C ILE A 182 4.24 3.89 11.75
N SER A 183 3.78 2.93 12.56
CA SER A 183 3.51 1.56 12.09
C SER A 183 2.42 1.52 11.02
N PHE A 184 1.40 2.36 11.16
CA PHE A 184 0.32 2.50 10.21
C PHE A 184 0.81 3.08 8.87
N CYS A 185 1.61 4.15 8.90
CA CYS A 185 2.20 4.74 7.70
C CYS A 185 3.13 3.76 6.97
N ALA A 186 3.97 3.03 7.72
CA ALA A 186 4.84 2.01 7.14
C ALA A 186 4.03 0.88 6.49
N SER A 187 2.98 0.42 7.15
CA SER A 187 2.06 -0.60 6.60
C SER A 187 1.37 -0.11 5.32
N GLY A 188 0.87 1.13 5.28
CA GLY A 188 0.26 1.71 4.10
C GLY A 188 1.21 1.86 2.89
N LEU A 189 2.50 2.17 3.15
CA LEU A 189 3.52 2.19 2.11
C LEU A 189 3.65 0.82 1.43
N PHE A 190 3.77 -0.26 2.21
CA PHE A 190 3.93 -1.60 1.66
C PHE A 190 2.64 -2.14 1.02
N ALA A 191 1.47 -1.77 1.56
CA ALA A 191 0.20 -2.07 0.90
C ALA A 191 0.09 -1.38 -0.47
N GLY A 192 0.53 -0.12 -0.57
CA GLY A 192 0.62 0.61 -1.83
C GLY A 192 1.60 -0.01 -2.82
N ILE A 193 2.77 -0.52 -2.36
CA ILE A 193 3.69 -1.28 -3.22
C ILE A 193 3.01 -2.54 -3.78
N ALA A 194 2.25 -3.25 -2.97
CA ALA A 194 1.48 -4.41 -3.43
C ALA A 194 0.44 -4.01 -4.49
N GLY A 195 -0.24 -2.86 -4.31
CA GLY A 195 -1.15 -2.28 -5.31
C GLY A 195 -0.45 -1.91 -6.62
N GLY A 196 0.74 -1.32 -6.55
CA GLY A 196 1.58 -1.04 -7.73
C GLY A 196 2.03 -2.30 -8.47
N LEU A 197 2.38 -3.38 -7.74
CA LEU A 197 2.66 -4.69 -8.32
C LEU A 197 1.42 -5.31 -8.98
N PHE A 198 0.25 -5.09 -8.39
CA PHE A 198 -1.03 -5.53 -8.97
C PHE A 198 -1.29 -4.81 -10.29
N ALA A 199 -1.13 -3.48 -10.32
CA ALA A 199 -1.27 -2.67 -11.52
C ALA A 199 -0.34 -3.13 -12.66
N LEU A 200 0.93 -3.44 -12.37
CA LEU A 200 1.88 -3.98 -13.34
C LEU A 200 1.50 -5.37 -13.87
N ASN A 201 0.93 -6.22 -13.02
CA ASN A 201 0.64 -7.61 -13.39
C ASN A 201 -0.65 -7.74 -14.17
N TYR A 202 -1.66 -6.93 -13.84
CA TYR A 202 -2.99 -7.04 -14.44
C TYR A 202 -3.32 -5.94 -15.44
N GLU A 203 -2.56 -4.83 -15.44
CA GLU A 203 -2.80 -3.65 -16.29
C GLU A 203 -4.21 -3.05 -16.15
N PHE A 204 -4.91 -3.44 -15.10
CA PHE A 204 -6.30 -3.11 -14.86
C PHE A 204 -6.59 -3.09 -13.36
N ILE A 205 -7.40 -2.11 -12.93
CA ILE A 205 -7.85 -2.00 -11.55
C ILE A 205 -9.31 -1.54 -11.48
N THR A 206 -10.05 -2.11 -10.54
CA THR A 206 -11.48 -1.80 -10.30
C THR A 206 -11.71 -1.32 -8.88
N GLU A 207 -12.94 -0.87 -8.62
CA GLU A 207 -13.41 -0.51 -7.29
C GLU A 207 -13.31 -1.67 -6.27
N GLU A 208 -13.46 -2.92 -6.72
CA GLU A 208 -13.35 -4.12 -5.89
C GLU A 208 -11.99 -4.22 -5.17
N ASN A 209 -10.96 -3.58 -5.73
CA ASN A 209 -9.63 -3.56 -5.13
C ASN A 209 -9.49 -2.55 -3.97
N LEU A 210 -10.53 -1.75 -3.70
CA LEU A 210 -10.59 -0.79 -2.59
C LEU A 210 -11.24 -1.37 -1.32
N ASN A 211 -11.90 -2.53 -1.44
CA ASN A 211 -12.71 -3.11 -0.34
C ASN A 211 -12.26 -4.49 0.11
#